data_74414fc9d31039faebc60be1e308bfe4
#
_entry.id   74414fc9d31039faebc60be1e308bfe4
#
_cell.length_a   1.000
_cell.length_b   1.000
_cell.length_c   1.000
_cell.angle_alpha   90.00
_cell.angle_beta   90.00
_cell.angle_gamma   90.00
#
_symmetry.space_group_name_H-M   'P 1'
#
loop_
_entity.id
_entity.type
_entity.pdbx_description
1 polymer ?
#
loop_
_entity_poly.entity_id
_entity_poly.type
_entity_poly.pdbx_seq_one_letter_code
_entity_poly.pdbx_strand_id
1 'polypeptide(L)'
;MALKKFLDKLTKPVHEIDRAALVEWSEESRAVPIDQIKMRETVFIAGEISSVRLVPRAHSAALEVTVKDGRGSVTAVFLGRRTIPGINTGRRLMLEGVPFRQNARVVFMNPVYRIIARGIAT
;
A
#
# COMPACT_ATOMS: atom_id res chain seq x y z
N MET A 1 -17.01 27.51 11.09
CA MET A 1 -16.53 26.15 11.28
C MET A 1 -16.39 25.40 9.95
N ALA A 2 -17.49 25.20 9.22
CA ALA A 2 -17.43 24.52 7.93
C ALA A 2 -16.56 25.28 6.92
N LEU A 3 -16.64 26.59 6.90
CA LEU A 3 -15.87 27.44 6.00
C LEU A 3 -14.37 27.33 6.27
N LYS A 4 -13.99 27.29 7.54
CA LYS A 4 -12.58 27.16 7.92
C LYS A 4 -12.01 25.81 7.43
N LYS A 5 -12.76 24.74 7.60
CA LYS A 5 -12.33 23.42 7.12
C LYS A 5 -12.18 23.40 5.60
N PHE A 6 -13.10 24.08 4.90
CA PHE A 6 -13.03 24.19 3.47
C PHE A 6 -11.80 24.98 3.01
N LEU A 7 -11.52 26.10 3.66
CA LEU A 7 -10.36 26.93 3.35
C LEU A 7 -9.06 26.20 3.67
N ASP A 8 -9.01 25.47 4.78
CA ASP A 8 -7.84 24.66 5.15
C ASP A 8 -7.58 23.60 4.09
N LYS A 9 -8.63 22.98 3.57
CA LYS A 9 -8.51 21.99 2.52
C LYS A 9 -7.95 22.59 1.24
N LEU A 10 -8.35 23.78 0.89
CA LEU A 10 -7.88 24.46 -0.31
C LEU A 10 -6.42 24.91 -0.20
N THR A 11 -5.94 25.16 1.02
CA THR A 11 -4.59 25.65 1.23
C THR A 11 -3.57 24.53 1.47
N LYS A 12 -4.03 23.28 1.66
CA LYS A 12 -3.13 22.16 1.84
C LYS A 12 -2.47 21.76 0.53
N PRO A 13 -1.20 21.33 0.56
CA PRO A 13 -0.57 20.77 -0.63
C PRO A 13 -1.34 19.55 -1.15
N VAL A 14 -1.27 19.34 -2.45
CA VAL A 14 -2.02 18.26 -3.12
C VAL A 14 -1.67 16.90 -2.51
N HIS A 15 -0.39 16.66 -2.18
CA HIS A 15 0.03 15.39 -1.61
C HIS A 15 -0.58 15.11 -0.23
N GLU A 16 -0.88 16.15 0.57
CA GLU A 16 -1.56 15.97 1.85
C GLU A 16 -3.04 15.64 1.67
N ILE A 17 -3.68 16.23 0.66
CA ILE A 17 -5.06 15.91 0.31
C ILE A 17 -5.15 14.46 -0.16
N ASP A 18 -4.22 14.04 -1.02
CA ASP A 18 -4.17 12.67 -1.52
C ASP A 18 -3.91 11.68 -0.39
N ARG A 19 -3.03 12.04 0.55
CA ARG A 19 -2.75 11.22 1.71
C ARG A 19 -3.99 11.05 2.57
N ALA A 20 -4.73 12.12 2.83
CA ALA A 20 -5.95 12.06 3.63
C ALA A 20 -7.01 11.17 2.97
N ALA A 21 -7.16 11.27 1.65
CA ALA A 21 -8.09 10.43 0.92
C ALA A 21 -7.68 8.96 0.97
N LEU A 22 -6.40 8.68 0.92
CA LEU A 22 -5.88 7.31 1.02
C LEU A 22 -6.13 6.71 2.40
N VAL A 23 -5.88 7.50 3.46
CA VAL A 23 -6.15 7.07 4.84
C VAL A 23 -7.63 6.74 5.00
N GLU A 24 -8.51 7.61 4.51
CA GLU A 24 -9.95 7.41 4.61
C GLU A 24 -10.39 6.14 3.88
N TRP A 25 -9.92 5.93 2.66
CA TRP A 25 -10.24 4.73 1.91
C TRP A 25 -9.74 3.47 2.62
N SER A 26 -8.53 3.51 3.15
CA SER A 26 -7.95 2.39 3.88
C SER A 26 -8.79 2.04 5.11
N GLU A 27 -9.24 3.04 5.86
CA GLU A 27 -10.10 2.83 7.02
C GLU A 27 -11.46 2.25 6.62
N GLU A 28 -12.05 2.75 5.55
CA GLU A 28 -13.32 2.22 5.03
C GLU A 28 -13.21 0.77 4.59
N SER A 29 -12.04 0.36 4.15
CA SER A 29 -11.78 -1.02 3.75
C SER A 29 -11.62 -1.97 4.94
N ARG A 30 -11.66 -1.45 6.16
CA ARG A 30 -11.47 -2.21 7.41
C ARG A 30 -10.11 -2.86 7.51
N ALA A 31 -9.14 -2.32 6.80
CA ALA A 31 -7.77 -2.77 6.86
C ALA A 31 -7.10 -2.28 8.14
N VAL A 32 -6.10 -3.01 8.60
CA VAL A 32 -5.29 -2.56 9.72
C VAL A 32 -4.38 -1.43 9.23
N PRO A 33 -4.32 -0.29 9.93
CA PRO A 33 -3.35 0.76 9.58
C PRO A 33 -1.92 0.22 9.60
N ILE A 34 -1.13 0.57 8.60
CA ILE A 34 0.22 0.02 8.46
C ILE A 34 1.10 0.34 9.67
N ASP A 35 0.91 1.50 10.30
CA ASP A 35 1.66 1.87 11.49
C ASP A 35 1.23 1.10 12.75
N GLN A 36 0.20 0.27 12.67
CA GLN A 36 -0.34 -0.49 13.80
C GLN A 36 -0.28 -2.01 13.59
N ILE A 37 0.30 -2.48 12.50
CA ILE A 37 0.36 -3.92 12.23
C ILE A 37 1.33 -4.60 13.20
N LYS A 38 1.03 -5.85 13.53
CA LYS A 38 1.90 -6.66 14.36
C LYS A 38 2.69 -7.62 13.50
N MET A 39 4.00 -7.68 13.74
CA MET A 39 4.87 -8.60 13.01
C MET A 39 4.51 -10.04 13.35
N ARG A 40 4.66 -10.93 12.36
CA ARG A 40 4.50 -12.37 12.49
C ARG A 40 3.06 -12.82 12.80
N GLU A 41 2.09 -11.96 12.66
CA GLU A 41 0.68 -12.32 12.73
C GLU A 41 0.02 -12.03 11.39
N THR A 42 -0.94 -12.84 11.00
CA THR A 42 -1.68 -12.58 9.77
C THR A 42 -2.40 -11.25 9.86
N VAL A 43 -2.23 -10.40 8.87
CA VAL A 43 -2.83 -9.09 8.85
C VAL A 43 -3.34 -8.76 7.44
N PHE A 44 -4.40 -7.97 7.38
CA PHE A 44 -4.98 -7.45 6.16
C PHE A 44 -4.72 -5.95 6.10
N ILE A 45 -4.13 -5.49 5.01
CA ILE A 45 -3.88 -4.07 4.78
C ILE A 45 -4.46 -3.65 3.43
N ALA A 46 -4.68 -2.36 3.27
CA ALA A 46 -5.15 -1.76 2.03
C ALA A 46 -4.33 -0.50 1.78
N GLY A 47 -3.84 -0.33 0.58
CA GLY A 47 -3.02 0.83 0.27
C GLY A 47 -2.86 1.07 -1.21
N GLU A 48 -2.02 2.02 -1.53
CA GLU A 48 -1.72 2.43 -2.90
C GLU A 48 -0.28 2.11 -3.24
N ILE A 49 -0.06 1.59 -4.43
CA ILE A 49 1.28 1.24 -4.91
C ILE A 49 2.05 2.52 -5.19
N SER A 50 3.18 2.70 -4.51
CA SER A 50 4.06 3.84 -4.71
C SER A 50 5.27 3.52 -5.57
N SER A 51 5.69 2.26 -5.63
CA SER A 51 6.75 1.83 -6.53
C SER A 51 6.64 0.35 -6.86
N VAL A 52 7.14 -0.01 -8.03
CA VAL A 52 7.23 -1.40 -8.49
C VAL A 52 8.64 -1.58 -9.02
N ARG A 53 9.36 -2.56 -8.50
CA ARG A 53 10.76 -2.74 -8.85
C ARG A 53 11.07 -4.21 -9.09
N LEU A 54 11.76 -4.49 -10.18
CA LEU A 54 12.24 -5.84 -10.48
C LEU A 54 13.64 -6.00 -9.87
N VAL A 55 13.79 -6.98 -8.98
CA VAL A 55 15.05 -7.24 -8.29
C VAL A 55 15.59 -8.59 -8.72
N PRO A 56 16.80 -8.62 -9.34
CA PRO A 56 17.38 -9.90 -9.72
C PRO A 56 17.82 -10.68 -8.48
N ARG A 57 17.67 -12.01 -8.56
CA ARG A 57 18.13 -12.93 -7.54
C ARG A 57 18.91 -14.04 -8.21
N ALA A 58 19.65 -14.86 -7.45
CA ALA A 58 20.61 -15.82 -7.96
C ALA A 58 20.13 -16.68 -9.12
N HIS A 59 18.89 -17.17 -9.09
CA HIS A 59 18.35 -18.05 -10.13
C HIS A 59 16.99 -17.57 -10.65
N SER A 60 16.56 -16.38 -10.25
CA SER A 60 15.26 -15.87 -10.69
C SER A 60 15.21 -14.37 -10.43
N ALA A 61 14.01 -13.82 -10.44
CA ALA A 61 13.78 -12.43 -10.11
C ALA A 61 12.69 -12.34 -9.04
N ALA A 62 12.59 -11.19 -8.40
CA ALA A 62 11.50 -10.89 -7.48
C ALA A 62 10.92 -9.54 -7.86
N LEU A 63 9.59 -9.44 -7.79
CA LEU A 63 8.92 -8.17 -7.98
C LEU A 63 8.66 -7.57 -6.60
N GLU A 64 9.25 -6.41 -6.33
CA GLU A 64 9.06 -5.69 -5.07
C GLU A 64 8.10 -4.54 -5.28
N VAL A 65 7.03 -4.55 -4.51
CA VAL A 65 5.96 -3.57 -4.62
C VAL A 65 5.84 -2.83 -3.29
N THR A 66 6.08 -1.52 -3.32
CA THR A 66 5.92 -0.71 -2.12
C THR A 66 4.49 -0.19 -2.06
N VAL A 67 3.84 -0.43 -0.93
CA VAL A 67 2.44 -0.09 -0.71
C VAL A 67 2.34 0.85 0.48
N LYS A 68 1.61 1.94 0.31
CA LYS A 68 1.42 2.96 1.35
C LYS A 68 -0.05 3.18 1.60
N ASP A 69 -0.40 3.39 2.87
CA ASP A 69 -1.79 3.70 3.25
C ASP A 69 -1.96 5.10 3.83
N GLY A 70 -0.94 5.94 3.70
CA GLY A 70 -0.93 7.29 4.27
C GLY A 70 -0.41 7.36 5.70
N ARG A 71 -0.28 6.22 6.38
CA ARG A 71 0.21 6.14 7.75
C ARG A 71 1.54 5.41 7.84
N GLY A 72 1.82 4.55 6.88
CA GLY A 72 3.05 3.79 6.82
C GLY A 72 3.24 3.16 5.46
N SER A 73 4.29 2.38 5.32
CA SER A 73 4.56 1.67 4.09
C SER A 73 5.06 0.26 4.35
N VAL A 74 4.74 -0.63 3.43
CA VAL A 74 5.23 -2.01 3.47
C VAL A 74 5.75 -2.36 2.09
N THR A 75 6.55 -3.42 2.02
CA THR A 75 7.04 -3.96 0.76
C THR A 75 6.48 -5.36 0.58
N ALA A 76 5.75 -5.58 -0.50
CA ALA A 76 5.31 -6.91 -0.90
C ALA A 76 6.34 -7.47 -1.88
N VAL A 77 6.82 -8.68 -1.62
CA VAL A 77 7.82 -9.33 -2.47
C VAL A 77 7.18 -10.55 -3.11
N PHE A 78 7.13 -10.56 -4.44
CA PHE A 78 6.59 -11.67 -5.21
C PHE A 78 7.75 -12.41 -5.87
N LEU A 79 8.09 -13.56 -5.32
CA LEU A 79 9.23 -14.35 -5.79
C LEU A 79 8.91 -15.01 -7.13
N GLY A 80 9.89 -14.99 -8.03
CA GLY A 80 9.75 -15.63 -9.33
C GLY A 80 8.85 -14.90 -10.30
N ARG A 81 8.40 -13.70 -9.96
CA ARG A 81 7.54 -12.89 -10.83
C ARG A 81 8.32 -11.72 -11.39
N ARG A 82 8.13 -11.43 -12.66
CA ARG A 82 8.73 -10.26 -13.30
C ARG A 82 7.71 -9.15 -13.47
N THR A 83 6.47 -9.52 -13.74
CA THR A 83 5.36 -8.57 -13.86
C THR A 83 4.11 -9.23 -13.31
N ILE A 84 3.19 -8.41 -12.81
CA ILE A 84 1.87 -8.86 -12.42
C ILE A 84 0.88 -7.88 -13.07
N PRO A 85 -0.01 -8.36 -13.93
CA PRO A 85 -0.99 -7.48 -14.58
C PRO A 85 -1.78 -6.69 -13.53
N GLY A 86 -1.88 -5.38 -13.74
CA GLY A 86 -2.61 -4.50 -12.84
C GLY A 86 -1.79 -3.95 -11.68
N ILE A 87 -0.62 -4.49 -11.40
CA ILE A 87 0.26 -3.95 -10.36
C ILE A 87 1.14 -2.87 -10.99
N ASN A 88 0.69 -1.63 -10.84
CA ASN A 88 1.35 -0.45 -11.36
C ASN A 88 1.28 0.66 -10.33
N THR A 89 2.22 1.57 -10.39
CA THR A 89 2.22 2.75 -9.52
C THR A 89 0.90 3.50 -9.62
N GLY A 90 0.35 3.86 -8.47
CA GLY A 90 -0.92 4.58 -8.40
C GLY A 90 -2.15 3.70 -8.27
N ARG A 91 -2.02 2.39 -8.43
CA ARG A 91 -3.13 1.47 -8.25
C ARG A 91 -3.32 1.15 -6.77
N ARG A 92 -4.54 0.99 -6.37
CA ARG A 92 -4.87 0.57 -5.01
C ARG A 92 -4.99 -0.93 -4.96
N LEU A 93 -4.57 -1.53 -3.86
CA LEU A 93 -4.67 -2.97 -3.67
C LEU A 93 -4.83 -3.30 -2.20
N MET A 94 -5.24 -4.52 -1.96
CA MET A 94 -5.33 -5.10 -0.64
C MET A 94 -4.35 -6.26 -0.57
N LEU A 95 -3.71 -6.42 0.58
CA LEU A 95 -2.75 -7.49 0.85
C LEU A 95 -3.14 -8.21 2.12
N GLU A 96 -2.95 -9.53 2.12
CA GLU A 96 -3.11 -10.33 3.32
C GLU A 96 -1.93 -11.27 3.44
N GLY A 97 -1.35 -11.32 4.60
CA GLY A 97 -0.21 -12.19 4.85
C GLY A 97 0.38 -11.95 6.22
N VAL A 98 1.54 -12.52 6.43
CA VAL A 98 2.27 -12.41 7.70
C VAL A 98 3.47 -11.50 7.47
N PRO A 99 3.47 -10.29 8.02
CA PRO A 99 4.58 -9.37 7.84
C PRO A 99 5.75 -9.73 8.76
N PHE A 100 6.95 -9.41 8.29
CA PHE A 100 8.15 -9.52 9.11
C PHE A 100 9.05 -8.32 8.82
N ARG A 101 9.95 -8.05 9.74
CA ARG A 101 10.89 -6.94 9.59
C ARG A 101 12.18 -7.44 8.96
N GLN A 102 12.60 -6.78 7.90
CA GLN A 102 13.86 -7.07 7.24
C GLN A 102 14.60 -5.75 7.07
N ASN A 103 15.70 -5.59 7.81
CA ASN A 103 16.38 -4.31 7.93
C ASN A 103 15.40 -3.26 8.47
N ALA A 104 15.24 -2.14 7.80
CA ALA A 104 14.30 -1.11 8.22
C ALA A 104 12.93 -1.22 7.55
N ARG A 105 12.67 -2.31 6.82
CA ARG A 105 11.44 -2.48 6.06
C ARG A 105 10.51 -3.51 6.69
N VAL A 106 9.23 -3.30 6.52
CA VAL A 106 8.21 -4.32 6.80
C VAL A 106 7.90 -5.03 5.50
N VAL A 107 8.04 -6.35 5.48
CA VAL A 107 7.97 -7.14 4.26
C VAL A 107 6.88 -8.20 4.37
N PHE A 108 6.10 -8.33 3.29
CA PHE A 108 5.18 -9.44 3.06
C PHE A 108 5.76 -10.29 1.93
N MET A 109 6.06 -11.55 2.22
CA MET A 109 6.59 -12.47 1.22
C MET A 109 5.45 -13.24 0.58
N ASN A 110 5.29 -13.08 -0.75
CA ASN A 110 4.22 -13.72 -1.53
C ASN A 110 2.84 -13.58 -0.89
N PRO A 111 2.41 -12.34 -0.55
CA PRO A 111 1.10 -12.16 0.09
C PRO A 111 -0.04 -12.47 -0.87
N VAL A 112 -1.20 -12.77 -0.30
CA VAL A 112 -2.43 -12.78 -1.07
C VAL A 112 -2.77 -11.33 -1.39
N TYR A 113 -3.16 -11.06 -2.63
CA TYR A 113 -3.43 -9.69 -3.04
C TYR A 113 -4.72 -9.59 -3.85
N ARG A 114 -5.30 -8.40 -3.81
CA ARG A 114 -6.46 -8.05 -4.61
C ARG A 114 -6.25 -6.65 -5.16
N ILE A 115 -6.32 -6.53 -6.47
CA ILE A 115 -6.15 -5.23 -7.14
C ILE A 115 -7.52 -4.58 -7.23
N ILE A 116 -7.60 -3.30 -6.85
CA ILE A 116 -8.83 -2.53 -6.93
C ILE A 116 -8.94 -1.95 -8.33
N ALA A 117 -10.03 -2.22 -9.00
CA ALA A 117 -10.25 -1.72 -10.36
C ALA A 117 -10.40 -0.21 -10.35
N ARG A 118 -9.87 0.45 -11.39
CA ARG A 118 -10.00 1.90 -11.53
C ARG A 118 -11.45 2.29 -11.69
N GLY A 119 -11.83 3.42 -11.08
CA GLY A 119 -13.16 3.96 -11.19
C GLY A 119 -14.18 3.37 -10.24
N ILE A 120 -13.82 2.35 -9.47
CA ILE A 120 -14.73 1.72 -8.52
C ILE A 120 -14.58 2.30 -7.13
N ALA A 121 -13.40 2.76 -6.79
CA ALA A 121 -13.08 3.24 -5.44
C ALA A 121 -13.28 4.74 -5.29
N THR A 122 -14.36 5.22 -5.77
CA THR A 122 -14.69 6.64 -5.62
C THR A 122 -15.46 6.91 -4.34
#